data_72afd3562a3fa51867600a3e836ec7e5
#
_entry.id   72afd3562a3fa51867600a3e836ec7e5
#
_cell.length_a   1.000
_cell.length_b   1.000
_cell.length_c   1.000
_cell.angle_alpha   90.00
_cell.angle_beta   90.00
_cell.angle_gamma   90.00
#
_symmetry.space_group_name_H-M   'P 1'
#
loop_
_entity.id
_entity.type
_entity.pdbx_description
1 polymer ?
#
loop_
_entity_poly.entity_id
_entity_poly.type
_entity_poly.pdbx_seq_one_letter_code
_entity_poly.pdbx_strand_id
1 'polypeptide(L)'
;IDEDGYWNYLLGGTSAVLTDLQGNPAPALSKTGKGIFTPQIALGKDGYWQVSYNGTQWKRLGNNIAPSLAEKTAANFSLYRSVILDEVTNTITLESRAGNGILKLNTVNNGTAQAWKKFLMNSDDNVLLDYSYAGYDHGETAPKDGFAWGYKVCNVKQRMEQENITALEAFIRILDENKLIRKTTSNATNANAKIVIYFPAGEYVLHEEAGKNFPYDILGGNFFSKGEGPQLTRLVMKTPNGDTEATNVPMLSIKHTNSPNNAGHSPLLANVVENAKKGESNLVVSSTTGLKPGKWVQLRLRSGNKDLLAKELGPITPTGSWSIEQQPVPITAEKSNDNYGIKVTEFHQIKSVGGNRVVFYEPIMHDIDTQYDDCLGWEIREYKYYENVGIEDLTFVGQAITPYYHHGDGAPSNVDAWRYDQEYRPIAMVRLVNSWVRNVDFESVSEALTISESANCSAYNLSLIHI
;
A
#
# COMPACT_ATOMS: atom_id res chain seq x y z
N ILE A 1 -11.91 28.15 6.88
CA ILE A 1 -13.09 27.89 7.73
C ILE A 1 -13.10 28.99 8.76
N ASP A 2 -14.24 29.65 8.97
CA ASP A 2 -14.38 30.66 10.02
C ASP A 2 -14.67 30.03 11.39
N GLU A 3 -14.79 30.90 12.41
CA GLU A 3 -15.07 30.48 13.79
C GLU A 3 -16.43 29.78 13.94
N ASP A 4 -17.36 30.07 13.02
CA ASP A 4 -18.69 29.46 12.99
C ASP A 4 -18.73 28.14 12.21
N GLY A 5 -17.58 27.68 11.66
CA GLY A 5 -17.44 26.42 10.96
C GLY A 5 -17.91 26.45 9.50
N TYR A 6 -17.93 27.60 8.86
CA TYR A 6 -18.27 27.73 7.44
C TYR A 6 -17.03 27.92 6.56
N TRP A 7 -17.17 27.50 5.32
CA TRP A 7 -16.13 27.76 4.31
C TRP A 7 -16.07 29.23 3.93
N ASN A 8 -14.87 29.79 3.96
CA ASN A 8 -14.60 31.14 3.46
C ASN A 8 -13.65 31.10 2.26
N TYR A 9 -13.77 32.06 1.38
CA TYR A 9 -12.82 32.29 0.29
C TYR A 9 -12.27 33.71 0.35
N LEU A 10 -11.06 33.88 -0.13
CA LEU A 10 -10.42 35.18 -0.22
C LEU A 10 -10.30 35.56 -1.70
N LEU A 11 -10.93 36.68 -2.09
CA LEU A 11 -10.89 37.16 -3.43
C LEU A 11 -10.57 38.70 -3.42
N GLY A 12 -9.46 39.07 -4.06
CA GLY A 12 -9.03 40.45 -4.09
C GLY A 12 -8.75 41.09 -2.72
N GLY A 13 -8.34 40.28 -1.74
CA GLY A 13 -8.08 40.73 -0.36
C GLY A 13 -9.30 40.83 0.54
N THR A 14 -10.49 40.54 0.02
CA THR A 14 -11.73 40.52 0.81
C THR A 14 -12.14 39.06 1.08
N SER A 15 -12.35 38.76 2.37
CA SER A 15 -12.90 37.48 2.78
C SER A 15 -14.40 37.46 2.65
N ALA A 16 -14.97 36.41 2.12
CA ALA A 16 -16.40 36.19 2.04
C ALA A 16 -16.76 34.73 2.32
N VAL A 17 -17.90 34.54 2.97
CA VAL A 17 -18.42 33.20 3.26
C VAL A 17 -18.86 32.52 1.97
N LEU A 18 -18.48 31.29 1.78
CA LEU A 18 -18.94 30.47 0.67
C LEU A 18 -20.41 30.09 0.92
N THR A 19 -21.27 30.31 -0.08
CA THR A 19 -22.70 30.00 0.05
C THR A 19 -23.13 28.89 -0.91
N ASP A 20 -24.11 28.09 -0.48
CA ASP A 20 -24.75 27.07 -1.33
C ASP A 20 -25.56 27.70 -2.48
N LEU A 21 -26.22 26.86 -3.30
CA LEU A 21 -27.04 27.35 -4.42
C LEU A 21 -28.26 28.19 -4.01
N GLN A 22 -28.70 28.07 -2.77
CA GLN A 22 -29.81 28.81 -2.18
C GLN A 22 -29.38 30.09 -1.47
N GLY A 23 -28.05 30.31 -1.36
CA GLY A 23 -27.47 31.48 -0.70
C GLY A 23 -27.15 31.29 0.78
N ASN A 24 -27.33 30.10 1.34
CA ASN A 24 -26.99 29.85 2.74
C ASN A 24 -25.49 29.61 2.90
N PRO A 25 -24.85 29.95 4.03
CA PRO A 25 -23.47 29.61 4.32
C PRO A 25 -23.19 28.13 4.19
N ALA A 26 -22.12 27.77 3.48
CA ALA A 26 -21.69 26.38 3.26
C ALA A 26 -20.92 25.86 4.48
N PRO A 27 -21.46 24.92 5.28
CA PRO A 27 -20.75 24.41 6.43
C PRO A 27 -19.54 23.58 6.02
N ALA A 28 -18.43 23.79 6.68
CA ALA A 28 -17.22 23.00 6.50
C ALA A 28 -17.33 21.63 7.19
N LEU A 29 -18.19 21.55 8.22
CA LEU A 29 -18.51 20.32 8.92
C LEU A 29 -20.01 20.02 8.76
N SER A 30 -20.32 18.78 8.44
CA SER A 30 -21.71 18.33 8.42
C SER A 30 -22.30 18.37 9.84
N LYS A 31 -23.54 18.88 10.00
CA LYS A 31 -24.26 18.84 11.28
C LYS A 31 -24.44 17.43 11.87
N THR A 32 -24.19 16.41 11.09
CA THR A 32 -24.30 15.00 11.49
C THR A 32 -22.94 14.34 11.75
N GLY A 33 -21.82 15.10 11.70
CA GLY A 33 -20.47 14.57 11.89
C GLY A 33 -20.00 13.59 10.79
N LYS A 34 -20.75 13.46 9.71
CA LYS A 34 -20.41 12.60 8.57
C LYS A 34 -19.77 13.39 7.43
N GLY A 35 -18.46 13.42 7.42
CA GLY A 35 -17.65 13.83 6.29
C GLY A 35 -17.42 15.33 6.17
N ILE A 36 -16.17 15.70 5.93
CA ILE A 36 -15.76 17.01 5.47
C ILE A 36 -16.12 17.09 4.00
N PHE A 37 -16.96 18.05 3.62
CA PHE A 37 -17.24 18.31 2.22
C PHE A 37 -16.22 19.33 1.69
N THR A 38 -15.42 18.93 0.70
CA THR A 38 -14.49 19.85 0.03
C THR A 38 -15.15 20.37 -1.25
N PRO A 39 -15.48 21.66 -1.35
CA PRO A 39 -16.02 22.23 -2.57
C PRO A 39 -15.03 22.11 -3.72
N GLN A 40 -15.50 21.73 -4.89
CA GLN A 40 -14.72 21.76 -6.11
C GLN A 40 -14.78 23.16 -6.72
N ILE A 41 -13.65 23.69 -7.15
CA ILE A 41 -13.54 24.98 -7.81
C ILE A 41 -13.05 24.75 -9.25
N ALA A 42 -13.75 25.34 -10.20
CA ALA A 42 -13.37 25.24 -11.61
C ALA A 42 -13.63 26.57 -12.35
N LEU A 43 -13.00 26.70 -13.50
CA LEU A 43 -13.28 27.80 -14.42
C LEU A 43 -14.48 27.44 -15.30
N GLY A 44 -15.56 28.22 -15.20
CA GLY A 44 -16.73 28.06 -16.03
C GLY A 44 -16.47 28.44 -17.49
N LYS A 45 -17.28 27.89 -18.41
CA LYS A 45 -17.22 28.23 -19.84
C LYS A 45 -17.55 29.69 -20.13
N ASP A 46 -18.18 30.34 -19.19
CA ASP A 46 -18.55 31.77 -19.18
C ASP A 46 -17.41 32.69 -18.68
N GLY A 47 -16.26 32.14 -18.38
CA GLY A 47 -15.08 32.89 -17.93
C GLY A 47 -15.11 33.30 -16.44
N TYR A 48 -16.03 32.76 -15.63
CA TYR A 48 -16.10 33.04 -14.20
C TYR A 48 -15.64 31.83 -13.38
N TRP A 49 -15.04 32.10 -12.23
CA TRP A 49 -14.80 31.07 -11.24
C TRP A 49 -16.11 30.51 -10.71
N GLN A 50 -16.22 29.22 -10.65
CA GLN A 50 -17.40 28.50 -10.20
C GLN A 50 -17.04 27.50 -9.11
N VAL A 51 -17.97 27.27 -8.21
CA VAL A 51 -17.86 26.26 -7.16
C VAL A 51 -18.96 25.22 -7.30
N SER A 52 -18.63 23.97 -7.07
CA SER A 52 -19.60 22.88 -7.00
C SER A 52 -19.49 22.16 -5.67
N TYR A 53 -20.63 21.84 -5.08
CA TYR A 53 -20.75 21.06 -3.85
C TYR A 53 -21.14 19.61 -4.08
N ASN A 54 -21.43 19.22 -5.31
CA ASN A 54 -21.85 17.86 -5.67
C ASN A 54 -21.21 17.35 -6.96
N GLY A 55 -20.25 18.09 -7.52
CA GLY A 55 -19.58 17.76 -8.79
C GLY A 55 -20.42 17.96 -10.05
N THR A 56 -21.71 18.23 -9.92
CA THR A 56 -22.64 18.33 -11.09
C THR A 56 -23.27 19.70 -11.26
N GLN A 57 -23.53 20.41 -10.15
CA GLN A 57 -24.12 21.76 -10.15
C GLN A 57 -23.05 22.78 -9.79
N TRP A 58 -22.92 23.82 -10.62
CA TRP A 58 -21.89 24.84 -10.50
C TRP A 58 -22.50 26.22 -10.29
N LYS A 59 -21.96 26.97 -9.34
CA LYS A 59 -22.37 28.34 -9.02
C LYS A 59 -21.18 29.27 -9.20
N ARG A 60 -21.41 30.47 -9.75
CA ARG A 60 -20.34 31.49 -9.84
C ARG A 60 -19.86 31.92 -8.48
N LEU A 61 -18.56 32.06 -8.32
CA LEU A 61 -17.88 32.63 -7.16
C LEU A 61 -17.72 34.13 -7.40
N GLY A 62 -18.68 34.94 -6.90
CA GLY A 62 -18.64 36.39 -7.04
C GLY A 62 -18.84 36.89 -8.47
N ASN A 63 -18.62 38.18 -8.66
CA ASN A 63 -18.77 38.86 -9.95
C ASN A 63 -17.43 39.07 -10.69
N ASN A 64 -16.36 38.47 -10.20
CA ASN A 64 -15.05 38.62 -10.83
C ASN A 64 -14.91 37.64 -11.98
N ILE A 65 -14.68 38.16 -13.16
CA ILE A 65 -14.37 37.40 -14.34
C ILE A 65 -13.06 36.67 -14.10
N ALA A 66 -13.13 35.34 -14.16
CA ALA A 66 -11.90 34.57 -14.28
C ALA A 66 -11.33 34.81 -15.67
N PRO A 67 -10.03 34.85 -15.79
CA PRO A 67 -9.39 35.12 -17.07
C PRO A 67 -9.82 34.09 -18.13
N SER A 68 -10.22 34.55 -19.29
CA SER A 68 -10.58 33.67 -20.40
C SER A 68 -9.34 32.92 -20.94
N LEU A 69 -9.54 31.70 -21.40
CA LEU A 69 -8.49 30.90 -22.03
C LEU A 69 -7.91 31.58 -23.29
N ALA A 70 -8.68 32.46 -23.92
CA ALA A 70 -8.29 33.22 -25.11
C ALA A 70 -7.34 34.37 -24.79
N GLU A 71 -7.36 34.89 -23.57
CA GLU A 71 -6.44 35.92 -23.12
C GLU A 71 -5.18 35.32 -22.46
N LYS A 72 -4.93 34.04 -22.67
CA LYS A 72 -3.71 33.33 -22.28
C LYS A 72 -2.43 33.86 -22.93
N THR A 73 -2.48 34.95 -23.63
CA THR A 73 -1.29 35.75 -23.91
C THR A 73 -0.87 36.44 -22.63
N ALA A 74 -0.32 35.64 -21.80
CA ALA A 74 0.69 35.84 -20.79
C ALA A 74 0.56 36.96 -19.75
N ALA A 75 0.09 38.14 -20.07
CA ALA A 75 0.36 39.29 -19.22
C ALA A 75 -0.74 39.61 -18.18
N ASN A 76 -1.96 39.15 -18.34
CA ASN A 76 -3.09 39.73 -17.60
C ASN A 76 -3.79 38.82 -16.58
N PHE A 77 -3.33 37.59 -16.37
CA PHE A 77 -4.10 36.57 -15.64
C PHE A 77 -3.46 35.96 -14.41
N SER A 78 -2.24 36.31 -14.14
CA SER A 78 -1.61 35.88 -12.90
C SER A 78 -2.04 36.81 -11.76
N LEU A 79 -2.38 36.24 -10.61
CA LEU A 79 -2.35 36.93 -9.33
C LEU A 79 -1.00 37.63 -9.13
N TYR A 80 -0.03 37.24 -9.93
CA TYR A 80 1.34 37.69 -9.95
C TYR A 80 1.61 38.47 -11.24
N ARG A 81 2.28 39.61 -11.13
CA ARG A 81 2.75 40.43 -12.23
C ARG A 81 3.92 39.73 -12.96
N SER A 82 4.72 39.04 -12.20
CA SER A 82 5.84 38.23 -12.74
C SER A 82 6.03 36.95 -11.94
N VAL A 83 6.47 35.92 -12.65
CA VAL A 83 6.93 34.65 -12.07
C VAL A 83 8.31 34.41 -12.64
N ILE A 84 9.34 34.55 -11.83
CA ILE A 84 10.73 34.40 -12.23
C ILE A 84 11.29 33.16 -11.55
N LEU A 85 11.72 32.20 -12.36
CA LEU A 85 12.52 31.08 -11.90
C LEU A 85 14.00 31.46 -12.03
N ASP A 86 14.66 31.60 -10.90
CA ASP A 86 16.11 31.72 -10.85
C ASP A 86 16.73 30.32 -10.68
N GLU A 87 17.25 29.80 -11.76
CA GLU A 87 17.85 28.46 -11.76
C GLU A 87 19.20 28.40 -11.02
N VAL A 88 19.84 29.52 -10.79
CA VAL A 88 21.12 29.59 -10.07
C VAL A 88 20.87 29.51 -8.55
N THR A 89 19.89 30.27 -8.07
CA THR A 89 19.54 30.31 -6.66
C THR A 89 18.43 29.30 -6.31
N ASN A 90 17.85 28.62 -7.32
CA ASN A 90 16.71 27.74 -7.17
C ASN A 90 15.54 28.40 -6.42
N THR A 91 15.25 29.62 -6.79
CA THR A 91 14.15 30.39 -6.21
C THR A 91 13.11 30.73 -7.28
N ILE A 92 11.83 30.56 -6.93
CA ILE A 92 10.73 31.12 -7.68
C ILE A 92 10.34 32.44 -6.99
N THR A 93 10.48 33.54 -7.71
CA THR A 93 10.01 34.83 -7.25
C THR A 93 8.65 35.13 -7.88
N LEU A 94 7.64 35.27 -7.04
CA LEU A 94 6.28 35.65 -7.43
C LEU A 94 6.04 37.08 -7.01
N GLU A 95 5.79 37.97 -7.97
CA GLU A 95 5.51 39.37 -7.71
C GLU A 95 4.03 39.65 -7.87
N SER A 96 3.38 40.08 -6.79
CA SER A 96 1.94 40.35 -6.80
C SER A 96 1.57 41.54 -7.68
N ARG A 97 0.49 41.45 -8.44
CA ARG A 97 -0.08 42.59 -9.19
C ARG A 97 -0.60 43.70 -8.31
N ALA A 98 -1.00 43.39 -7.08
CA ALA A 98 -1.48 44.41 -6.12
C ALA A 98 -0.34 45.31 -5.58
N GLY A 99 0.90 45.14 -6.06
CA GLY A 99 1.99 46.06 -5.81
C GLY A 99 2.72 45.89 -4.47
N ASN A 100 2.25 45.07 -3.57
CA ASN A 100 2.72 45.07 -2.19
C ASN A 100 3.29 43.73 -1.69
N GLY A 101 3.59 42.78 -2.56
CA GLY A 101 4.12 41.49 -2.11
C GLY A 101 5.04 40.81 -3.12
N ILE A 102 6.26 40.55 -2.70
CA ILE A 102 7.16 39.59 -3.37
C ILE A 102 7.20 38.35 -2.49
N LEU A 103 6.70 37.24 -3.03
CA LEU A 103 6.84 35.94 -2.40
C LEU A 103 8.02 35.21 -3.05
N LYS A 104 9.05 34.92 -2.27
CA LYS A 104 10.15 34.08 -2.71
C LYS A 104 9.94 32.68 -2.15
N LEU A 105 9.75 31.73 -3.05
CA LEU A 105 9.69 30.31 -2.72
C LEU A 105 11.06 29.72 -3.07
N ASN A 106 11.77 29.24 -2.06
CA ASN A 106 12.92 28.41 -2.34
C ASN A 106 12.37 27.09 -2.92
N THR A 107 12.67 26.85 -4.19
CA THR A 107 12.56 25.53 -4.73
C THR A 107 13.65 24.74 -4.04
N VAL A 108 13.26 23.92 -3.09
CA VAL A 108 14.22 23.16 -2.28
C VAL A 108 15.08 22.35 -3.23
N ASN A 109 16.33 22.77 -3.38
CA ASN A 109 17.32 22.02 -4.12
C ASN A 109 17.86 20.90 -3.22
N ASN A 110 16.96 20.05 -2.76
CA ASN A 110 17.35 18.75 -2.27
C ASN A 110 17.49 17.85 -3.50
N GLY A 111 18.38 16.88 -3.46
CA GLY A 111 18.70 16.00 -4.60
C GLY A 111 17.51 15.40 -5.35
N THR A 112 16.32 15.42 -4.75
CA THR A 112 15.04 15.02 -5.32
C THR A 112 14.66 15.82 -6.57
N ALA A 113 14.89 17.13 -6.61
CA ALA A 113 14.54 17.94 -7.77
C ALA A 113 15.45 17.65 -8.97
N GLN A 114 16.72 17.35 -8.74
CA GLN A 114 17.64 16.95 -9.81
C GLN A 114 17.37 15.52 -10.29
N ALA A 115 17.07 14.61 -9.40
CA ALA A 115 16.67 13.26 -9.75
C ALA A 115 15.36 13.26 -10.56
N TRP A 116 14.38 14.10 -10.18
CA TRP A 116 13.16 14.29 -10.95
C TRP A 116 13.40 14.90 -12.32
N LYS A 117 14.27 15.91 -12.42
CA LYS A 117 14.66 16.48 -13.73
C LYS A 117 15.35 15.45 -14.63
N LYS A 118 16.24 14.63 -14.08
CA LYS A 118 16.85 13.51 -14.81
C LYS A 118 15.80 12.49 -15.23
N PHE A 119 14.86 12.18 -14.37
CA PHE A 119 13.74 11.30 -14.67
C PHE A 119 12.93 11.79 -15.88
N LEU A 120 12.58 13.07 -15.91
CA LEU A 120 11.81 13.65 -17.02
C LEU A 120 12.61 13.81 -18.32
N MET A 121 13.94 13.95 -18.23
CA MET A 121 14.79 14.23 -19.38
C MET A 121 15.45 13.00 -20.00
N ASN A 122 15.61 11.93 -19.25
CA ASN A 122 16.34 10.76 -19.73
C ASN A 122 15.77 9.47 -19.11
N SER A 123 14.90 8.81 -19.87
CA SER A 123 14.25 7.57 -19.44
C SER A 123 15.22 6.39 -19.26
N ASP A 124 16.34 6.40 -19.97
CA ASP A 124 17.24 5.25 -20.05
C ASP A 124 18.16 5.11 -18.82
N ASP A 125 18.50 6.24 -18.17
CA ASP A 125 19.30 6.27 -16.94
C ASP A 125 18.46 6.48 -15.67
N ASN A 126 17.18 6.22 -15.76
CA ASN A 126 16.25 6.55 -14.72
C ASN A 126 16.23 5.49 -13.61
N VAL A 127 16.71 5.88 -12.43
CA VAL A 127 16.68 5.03 -11.22
C VAL A 127 15.39 5.19 -10.40
N LEU A 128 14.51 6.13 -10.76
CA LEU A 128 13.24 6.29 -10.06
C LEU A 128 12.21 5.31 -10.62
N LEU A 129 11.65 4.51 -9.76
CA LEU A 129 10.53 3.64 -10.09
C LEU A 129 9.24 4.47 -10.17
N ASP A 130 8.34 4.08 -11.05
CA ASP A 130 7.00 4.63 -11.11
C ASP A 130 6.12 3.97 -10.06
N TYR A 131 5.80 4.71 -9.00
CA TYR A 131 4.94 4.27 -7.91
C TYR A 131 3.48 4.74 -8.05
N SER A 132 3.10 5.33 -9.18
CA SER A 132 1.74 5.84 -9.38
C SER A 132 0.66 4.76 -9.30
N TYR A 133 1.05 3.53 -9.56
CA TYR A 133 0.17 2.34 -9.46
C TYR A 133 0.24 1.63 -8.10
N ALA A 134 1.09 2.11 -7.19
CA ALA A 134 1.28 1.44 -5.92
C ALA A 134 0.11 1.70 -4.96
N GLY A 135 -0.25 0.68 -4.19
CA GLY A 135 -1.29 0.77 -3.19
C GLY A 135 -2.64 0.19 -3.64
N TYR A 136 -3.61 0.28 -2.75
CA TYR A 136 -4.94 -0.25 -2.95
C TYR A 136 -5.57 0.24 -4.27
N ASP A 137 -6.21 -0.70 -5.00
CA ASP A 137 -6.89 -0.43 -6.27
C ASP A 137 -6.02 0.36 -7.26
N HIS A 138 -4.78 -0.11 -7.47
CA HIS A 138 -3.76 0.50 -8.35
C HIS A 138 -3.40 1.96 -7.98
N GLY A 139 -3.54 2.33 -6.72
CA GLY A 139 -3.29 3.69 -6.25
C GLY A 139 -4.39 4.71 -6.58
N GLU A 140 -5.43 4.32 -7.28
CA GLU A 140 -6.49 5.22 -7.75
C GLU A 140 -7.54 5.53 -6.69
N THR A 141 -7.83 4.60 -5.82
CA THR A 141 -8.93 4.68 -4.86
C THR A 141 -8.48 4.32 -3.45
N ALA A 142 -8.79 5.17 -2.48
CA ALA A 142 -8.58 4.83 -1.08
C ALA A 142 -9.57 3.72 -0.63
N PRO A 143 -9.15 2.79 0.25
CA PRO A 143 -10.05 1.79 0.78
C PRO A 143 -11.19 2.43 1.57
N LYS A 144 -12.39 1.90 1.40
CA LYS A 144 -13.56 2.30 2.19
C LYS A 144 -13.38 1.88 3.65
N ASP A 145 -14.01 2.62 4.57
CA ASP A 145 -14.16 2.21 5.95
C ASP A 145 -14.82 0.83 6.03
N GLY A 146 -14.35 -0.06 6.93
CA GLY A 146 -14.83 -1.43 7.04
C GLY A 146 -16.35 -1.57 7.17
N PHE A 147 -17.00 -0.64 7.86
CA PHE A 147 -18.46 -0.63 7.96
C PHE A 147 -19.16 -0.24 6.65
N ALA A 148 -18.51 0.54 5.81
CA ALA A 148 -19.07 0.99 4.53
C ALA A 148 -19.22 -0.13 3.48
N TRP A 149 -18.62 -1.31 3.73
CA TRP A 149 -18.76 -2.46 2.85
C TRP A 149 -20.09 -3.23 3.01
N GLY A 150 -20.86 -2.91 4.04
CA GLY A 150 -22.13 -3.60 4.33
C GLY A 150 -21.95 -5.07 4.74
N TYR A 151 -20.78 -5.43 5.24
CA TYR A 151 -20.49 -6.78 5.72
C TYR A 151 -21.14 -7.05 7.07
N LYS A 152 -21.33 -8.32 7.40
CA LYS A 152 -21.84 -8.72 8.71
C LYS A 152 -20.86 -8.34 9.81
N VAL A 153 -21.34 -7.61 10.82
CA VAL A 153 -20.53 -7.22 11.97
C VAL A 153 -20.54 -8.34 13.01
N CYS A 154 -19.35 -8.81 13.37
CA CYS A 154 -19.11 -9.76 14.45
C CYS A 154 -18.45 -9.01 15.61
N ASN A 155 -19.22 -8.65 16.63
CA ASN A 155 -18.76 -7.86 17.76
C ASN A 155 -18.09 -8.75 18.80
N VAL A 156 -16.78 -8.55 19.02
CA VAL A 156 -15.96 -9.36 19.94
C VAL A 156 -16.40 -9.15 21.39
N LYS A 157 -16.61 -7.92 21.84
CA LYS A 157 -17.02 -7.60 23.20
C LYS A 157 -18.38 -8.20 23.54
N GLN A 158 -19.34 -8.07 22.62
CA GLN A 158 -20.66 -8.68 22.80
C GLN A 158 -20.58 -10.20 22.92
N ARG A 159 -19.71 -10.84 22.12
CA ARG A 159 -19.48 -12.30 22.17
C ARG A 159 -18.88 -12.70 23.52
N MET A 160 -17.88 -11.96 24.02
CA MET A 160 -17.28 -12.19 25.33
C MET A 160 -18.33 -12.16 26.45
N GLU A 161 -19.18 -11.14 26.44
CA GLU A 161 -20.22 -10.94 27.47
C GLU A 161 -21.32 -12.00 27.41
N GLN A 162 -21.81 -12.31 26.21
CA GLN A 162 -22.89 -13.28 26.02
C GLN A 162 -22.50 -14.73 26.37
N GLU A 163 -21.24 -15.09 26.09
CA GLU A 163 -20.76 -16.46 26.27
C GLU A 163 -19.88 -16.63 27.53
N ASN A 164 -19.60 -15.52 28.23
CA ASN A 164 -18.70 -15.45 29.39
C ASN A 164 -17.33 -16.07 29.09
N ILE A 165 -16.68 -15.61 28.02
CA ILE A 165 -15.39 -16.10 27.52
C ILE A 165 -14.37 -14.98 27.37
N THR A 166 -13.11 -15.35 27.23
CA THR A 166 -12.01 -14.39 27.01
C THR A 166 -12.06 -13.75 25.62
N ALA A 167 -11.33 -12.66 25.42
CA ALA A 167 -11.17 -12.00 24.12
C ALA A 167 -10.57 -12.96 23.09
N LEU A 168 -9.56 -13.73 23.49
CA LEU A 168 -8.92 -14.74 22.65
C LEU A 168 -9.92 -15.81 22.18
N GLU A 169 -10.71 -16.33 23.09
CA GLU A 169 -11.71 -17.35 22.75
C GLU A 169 -12.82 -16.79 21.84
N ALA A 170 -13.30 -15.59 22.12
CA ALA A 170 -14.30 -14.91 21.29
C ALA A 170 -13.77 -14.67 19.85
N PHE A 171 -12.53 -14.20 19.73
CA PHE A 171 -11.89 -14.00 18.45
C PHE A 171 -11.73 -15.31 17.67
N ILE A 172 -11.21 -16.36 18.31
CA ILE A 172 -11.08 -17.69 17.69
C ILE A 172 -12.44 -18.24 17.23
N ARG A 173 -13.49 -18.10 18.04
CA ARG A 173 -14.84 -18.57 17.64
C ARG A 173 -15.38 -17.82 16.43
N ILE A 174 -15.22 -16.50 16.39
CA ILE A 174 -15.64 -15.69 15.25
C ILE A 174 -14.91 -16.14 13.97
N LEU A 175 -13.58 -16.33 14.04
CA LEU A 175 -12.80 -16.79 12.90
C LEU A 175 -13.18 -18.20 12.43
N ASP A 176 -13.40 -19.12 13.36
CA ASP A 176 -13.78 -20.51 13.07
C ASP A 176 -15.17 -20.62 12.42
N GLU A 177 -16.16 -19.97 12.99
CA GLU A 177 -17.54 -19.92 12.46
C GLU A 177 -17.59 -19.35 11.03
N ASN A 178 -16.69 -18.42 10.71
CA ASN A 178 -16.58 -17.82 9.38
C ASN A 178 -15.54 -18.51 8.49
N LYS A 179 -14.96 -19.64 8.93
CA LYS A 179 -13.98 -20.46 8.20
C LYS A 179 -12.72 -19.70 7.82
N LEU A 180 -12.28 -18.79 8.67
CA LEU A 180 -11.06 -18.03 8.48
C LEU A 180 -9.81 -18.68 9.09
N ILE A 181 -10.00 -19.74 9.89
CA ILE A 181 -8.90 -20.55 10.45
C ILE A 181 -9.13 -22.04 10.17
N ARG A 182 -8.04 -22.80 10.18
CA ARG A 182 -8.10 -24.27 10.09
C ARG A 182 -7.72 -24.90 11.42
N LYS A 183 -8.66 -25.58 12.05
CA LYS A 183 -8.37 -26.44 13.21
C LYS A 183 -7.87 -27.82 12.80
N THR A 184 -8.18 -28.24 11.58
CA THR A 184 -7.67 -29.46 10.95
C THR A 184 -7.30 -29.18 9.49
N THR A 185 -6.43 -29.98 8.91
CA THR A 185 -5.98 -29.82 7.51
C THR A 185 -7.11 -30.00 6.49
N SER A 186 -8.20 -30.68 6.86
CA SER A 186 -9.36 -30.92 6.00
C SER A 186 -10.38 -29.80 5.97
N ASN A 187 -10.29 -28.83 6.90
CA ASN A 187 -11.25 -27.74 6.94
C ASN A 187 -11.05 -26.79 5.75
N ALA A 188 -12.13 -26.48 5.06
CA ALA A 188 -12.14 -25.46 4.02
C ALA A 188 -11.88 -24.06 4.63
N THR A 189 -11.26 -23.18 3.85
CA THR A 189 -11.10 -21.77 4.19
C THR A 189 -12.03 -20.90 3.35
N ASN A 190 -12.27 -19.66 3.78
CA ASN A 190 -13.25 -18.78 3.16
C ASN A 190 -12.60 -17.53 2.57
N ALA A 191 -12.38 -17.53 1.25
CA ALA A 191 -11.87 -16.37 0.53
C ALA A 191 -12.87 -15.20 0.46
N ASN A 192 -14.14 -15.42 0.85
CA ASN A 192 -15.21 -14.43 0.71
C ASN A 192 -16.08 -14.39 2.00
N ALA A 193 -15.45 -14.11 3.12
CA ALA A 193 -16.10 -14.15 4.44
C ALA A 193 -17.18 -13.07 4.62
N LYS A 194 -16.95 -11.87 4.08
CA LYS A 194 -17.83 -10.70 4.16
C LYS A 194 -18.23 -10.36 5.59
N ILE A 195 -17.24 -10.24 6.46
CA ILE A 195 -17.42 -9.87 7.87
C ILE A 195 -16.54 -8.71 8.30
N VAL A 196 -17.01 -7.98 9.30
CA VAL A 196 -16.21 -7.06 10.11
C VAL A 196 -16.07 -7.67 11.50
N ILE A 197 -14.85 -8.01 11.89
CA ILE A 197 -14.51 -8.40 13.25
C ILE A 197 -14.32 -7.10 14.03
N TYR A 198 -15.33 -6.74 14.81
CA TYR A 198 -15.38 -5.44 15.44
C TYR A 198 -15.00 -5.55 16.91
N PHE A 199 -14.03 -4.73 17.27
CA PHE A 199 -13.55 -4.54 18.63
C PHE A 199 -13.99 -3.16 19.15
N PRO A 200 -15.10 -3.04 19.87
CA PRO A 200 -15.48 -1.78 20.52
C PRO A 200 -14.37 -1.23 21.41
N ALA A 201 -14.53 0.01 21.90
CA ALA A 201 -13.60 0.59 22.85
C ALA A 201 -13.31 -0.35 24.02
N GLY A 202 -12.03 -0.58 24.30
CA GLY A 202 -11.57 -1.50 25.33
C GLY A 202 -10.22 -2.14 25.05
N GLU A 203 -9.78 -2.95 25.98
CA GLU A 203 -8.54 -3.73 25.88
C GLU A 203 -8.88 -5.21 25.69
N TYR A 204 -8.25 -5.85 24.70
CA TYR A 204 -8.45 -7.23 24.30
C TYR A 204 -7.13 -7.98 24.32
N VAL A 205 -6.96 -8.87 25.29
CA VAL A 205 -5.75 -9.68 25.42
C VAL A 205 -5.86 -10.89 24.51
N LEU A 206 -4.97 -10.98 23.52
CA LEU A 206 -4.91 -12.07 22.54
C LEU A 206 -3.71 -13.00 22.75
N HIS A 207 -2.68 -12.52 23.45
CA HIS A 207 -1.55 -13.30 23.92
C HIS A 207 -1.38 -13.06 25.41
N GLU A 208 -1.54 -14.07 26.26
CA GLU A 208 -1.55 -13.92 27.69
C GLU A 208 -0.45 -14.72 28.39
N GLU A 209 -0.24 -15.96 27.97
CA GLU A 209 0.80 -16.85 28.48
C GLU A 209 1.11 -17.97 27.47
N ALA A 210 2.21 -18.67 27.67
CA ALA A 210 2.59 -19.81 26.81
C ALA A 210 1.43 -20.80 26.68
N GLY A 211 1.10 -21.15 25.45
CA GLY A 211 -0.04 -22.02 25.11
C GLY A 211 -1.42 -21.37 25.11
N LYS A 212 -1.54 -20.08 25.48
CA LYS A 212 -2.77 -19.28 25.39
C LYS A 212 -2.62 -18.07 24.45
N ASN A 213 -1.68 -18.13 23.54
CA ASN A 213 -1.53 -17.17 22.48
C ASN A 213 -2.43 -17.54 21.30
N PHE A 214 -2.76 -16.57 20.44
CA PHE A 214 -3.52 -16.86 19.24
C PHE A 214 -2.72 -17.85 18.34
N PRO A 215 -3.19 -19.08 18.11
CA PRO A 215 -2.36 -20.17 17.60
C PRO A 215 -2.55 -20.44 16.11
N TYR A 216 -3.34 -19.63 15.38
CA TYR A 216 -3.76 -19.97 14.03
C TYR A 216 -3.30 -18.94 13.00
N ASP A 217 -2.94 -19.42 11.82
CA ASP A 217 -2.93 -18.58 10.63
C ASP A 217 -4.37 -18.24 10.22
N ILE A 218 -4.57 -16.99 9.79
CA ILE A 218 -5.84 -16.53 9.25
C ILE A 218 -5.81 -16.76 7.74
N LEU A 219 -6.67 -17.63 7.25
CA LEU A 219 -6.66 -18.16 5.90
C LEU A 219 -7.95 -17.79 5.17
N GLY A 220 -8.08 -16.51 4.80
CA GLY A 220 -9.27 -16.03 4.12
C GLY A 220 -9.16 -14.60 3.64
N GLY A 221 -10.21 -14.13 2.99
CA GLY A 221 -10.31 -12.78 2.44
C GLY A 221 -11.69 -12.16 2.68
N ASN A 222 -11.84 -10.92 2.24
CA ASN A 222 -13.06 -10.15 2.40
C ASN A 222 -13.52 -10.06 3.87
N PHE A 223 -12.57 -9.70 4.74
CA PHE A 223 -12.85 -9.45 6.14
C PHE A 223 -12.01 -8.28 6.67
N PHE A 224 -12.52 -7.63 7.71
CA PHE A 224 -11.84 -6.52 8.35
C PHE A 224 -11.77 -6.74 9.85
N SER A 225 -10.62 -6.40 10.46
CA SER A 225 -10.46 -6.24 11.91
C SER A 225 -10.48 -4.75 12.21
N LYS A 226 -11.52 -4.29 12.91
CA LYS A 226 -11.79 -2.87 13.09
C LYS A 226 -12.06 -2.51 14.55
N GLY A 227 -11.38 -1.45 15.00
CA GLY A 227 -11.65 -0.80 16.29
C GLY A 227 -12.49 0.47 16.18
N GLU A 228 -12.54 1.22 17.26
CA GLU A 228 -13.18 2.55 17.34
C GLU A 228 -12.18 3.72 17.26
N GLY A 229 -10.91 3.40 17.12
CA GLY A 229 -9.79 4.32 17.01
C GLY A 229 -8.59 3.86 17.83
N PRO A 230 -7.38 4.31 17.47
CA PRO A 230 -6.17 3.85 18.15
C PRO A 230 -6.13 4.16 19.66
N GLN A 231 -6.76 5.27 20.06
CA GLN A 231 -6.81 5.66 21.47
C GLN A 231 -7.90 4.92 22.28
N LEU A 232 -8.78 4.18 21.61
CA LEU A 232 -9.95 3.57 22.22
C LEU A 232 -9.90 2.04 22.24
N THR A 233 -9.32 1.42 21.20
CA THR A 233 -9.30 -0.03 21.03
C THR A 233 -7.87 -0.54 21.05
N ARG A 234 -7.56 -1.45 21.96
CA ARG A 234 -6.21 -1.98 22.19
C ARG A 234 -6.19 -3.51 22.10
N LEU A 235 -5.37 -4.05 21.20
CA LEU A 235 -5.10 -5.49 21.10
C LEU A 235 -3.76 -5.80 21.77
N VAL A 236 -3.77 -6.59 22.83
CA VAL A 236 -2.62 -6.73 23.74
C VAL A 236 -1.97 -8.10 23.63
N MET A 237 -0.65 -8.08 23.50
CA MET A 237 0.24 -9.22 23.62
C MET A 237 1.01 -9.10 24.96
N LYS A 238 0.58 -9.80 25.99
CA LYS A 238 1.27 -9.82 27.29
C LYS A 238 2.50 -10.71 27.31
N THR A 239 2.62 -11.61 26.37
CA THR A 239 3.74 -12.52 26.19
C THR A 239 4.28 -12.44 24.77
N PRO A 240 5.54 -12.82 24.53
CA PRO A 240 6.08 -12.99 23.18
C PRO A 240 5.21 -13.84 22.29
N ASN A 241 5.31 -13.65 20.98
CA ASN A 241 4.52 -14.41 20.01
C ASN A 241 4.83 -15.92 20.05
N GLY A 242 6.07 -16.30 20.36
CA GLY A 242 6.52 -17.68 20.49
C GLY A 242 7.49 -17.88 21.65
N ASP A 243 7.73 -19.15 22.01
CA ASP A 243 8.69 -19.52 23.07
C ASP A 243 10.13 -19.60 22.56
N THR A 244 10.30 -19.73 21.24
CA THR A 244 11.58 -19.82 20.54
C THR A 244 11.49 -19.05 19.22
N GLU A 245 12.63 -18.72 18.61
CA GLU A 245 12.68 -18.09 17.29
C GLU A 245 11.86 -18.89 16.24
N ALA A 246 11.95 -20.20 16.25
CA ALA A 246 11.25 -21.06 15.31
C ALA A 246 9.71 -21.06 15.50
N THR A 247 9.23 -20.83 16.71
CA THR A 247 7.80 -20.77 17.04
C THR A 247 7.26 -19.35 17.06
N ASN A 248 8.12 -18.35 16.90
CA ASN A 248 7.77 -16.94 16.93
C ASN A 248 7.14 -16.51 15.59
N VAL A 249 5.82 -16.59 15.53
CA VAL A 249 5.02 -16.17 14.36
C VAL A 249 4.25 -14.90 14.67
N PRO A 250 3.97 -14.03 13.70
CA PRO A 250 3.15 -12.84 13.93
C PRO A 250 1.77 -13.18 14.50
N MET A 251 1.28 -12.37 15.44
CA MET A 251 -0.02 -12.60 16.09
C MET A 251 -1.15 -12.74 15.08
N LEU A 252 -1.26 -11.78 14.15
CA LEU A 252 -2.19 -11.86 13.03
C LEU A 252 -1.40 -12.27 11.77
N SER A 253 -1.14 -13.56 11.61
CA SER A 253 -0.54 -14.12 10.40
C SER A 253 -1.63 -14.38 9.37
N ILE A 254 -1.86 -13.42 8.47
CA ILE A 254 -2.92 -13.47 7.45
C ILE A 254 -2.27 -13.85 6.12
N LYS A 255 -2.59 -15.02 5.61
CA LYS A 255 -1.89 -15.52 4.43
C LYS A 255 -2.67 -16.51 3.58
N HIS A 256 -2.39 -16.53 2.28
CA HIS A 256 -2.74 -17.68 1.44
C HIS A 256 -1.65 -18.76 1.58
N THR A 257 -2.04 -20.03 1.67
CA THR A 257 -1.10 -21.13 1.92
C THR A 257 -0.20 -21.48 0.74
N ASN A 258 -0.62 -21.14 -0.47
CA ASN A 258 0.10 -21.50 -1.70
C ASN A 258 1.14 -20.42 -2.04
N SER A 259 2.41 -20.71 -1.81
CA SER A 259 3.51 -19.81 -2.18
C SER A 259 3.70 -19.75 -3.69
N PRO A 260 3.87 -18.56 -4.28
CA PRO A 260 4.19 -18.40 -5.70
C PRO A 260 5.57 -18.91 -6.05
N ASN A 261 6.42 -19.17 -5.07
CA ASN A 261 7.75 -19.74 -5.25
C ASN A 261 7.73 -21.28 -5.36
N ASN A 262 6.63 -21.92 -4.99
CA ASN A 262 6.46 -23.36 -5.14
C ASN A 262 5.77 -23.66 -6.49
N ALA A 263 6.47 -24.36 -7.38
CA ALA A 263 5.98 -24.69 -8.72
C ALA A 263 4.64 -25.46 -8.70
N GLY A 264 4.41 -26.31 -7.72
CA GLY A 264 3.14 -27.03 -7.53
C GLY A 264 1.99 -26.13 -7.12
N HIS A 265 2.28 -24.98 -6.50
CA HIS A 265 1.28 -24.01 -6.06
C HIS A 265 1.04 -22.87 -7.08
N SER A 266 1.96 -22.69 -8.00
CA SER A 266 1.97 -21.63 -9.00
C SER A 266 2.24 -22.22 -10.40
N PRO A 267 1.25 -22.93 -10.98
CA PRO A 267 1.42 -23.54 -12.30
C PRO A 267 1.69 -22.49 -13.38
N LEU A 268 2.50 -22.89 -14.37
CA LEU A 268 2.80 -22.10 -15.55
C LEU A 268 1.52 -21.88 -16.37
N LEU A 269 1.25 -20.64 -16.75
CA LEU A 269 0.15 -20.25 -17.63
C LEU A 269 0.65 -19.94 -19.04
N ALA A 270 1.77 -19.22 -19.15
CA ALA A 270 2.37 -18.86 -20.43
C ALA A 270 3.85 -18.49 -20.25
N ASN A 271 4.64 -18.61 -21.33
CA ASN A 271 5.94 -17.95 -21.43
C ASN A 271 5.77 -16.60 -22.15
N VAL A 272 6.56 -15.60 -21.78
CA VAL A 272 6.72 -14.39 -22.56
C VAL A 272 7.68 -14.69 -23.71
N VAL A 273 7.31 -14.36 -24.94
CA VAL A 273 8.01 -14.81 -26.15
C VAL A 273 8.62 -13.68 -26.99
N GLU A 274 8.38 -12.45 -26.61
CA GLU A 274 9.01 -11.26 -27.23
C GLU A 274 9.60 -10.36 -26.14
N ASN A 275 10.61 -9.59 -26.55
CA ASN A 275 11.20 -8.57 -25.67
C ASN A 275 10.18 -7.48 -25.33
N ALA A 276 10.29 -6.94 -24.13
CA ALA A 276 9.51 -5.78 -23.68
C ALA A 276 10.38 -4.89 -22.79
N LYS A 277 10.09 -3.60 -22.78
CA LYS A 277 10.80 -2.64 -21.96
C LYS A 277 10.07 -2.38 -20.66
N LYS A 278 10.82 -2.16 -19.61
CA LYS A 278 10.25 -1.64 -18.36
C LYS A 278 9.43 -0.39 -18.66
N GLY A 279 8.26 -0.28 -18.03
CA GLY A 279 7.29 0.77 -18.33
C GLY A 279 6.22 0.38 -19.34
N GLU A 280 6.39 -0.73 -20.08
CA GLU A 280 5.34 -1.28 -20.93
C GLU A 280 4.36 -2.14 -20.12
N SER A 281 3.10 -2.15 -20.53
CA SER A 281 2.06 -3.00 -19.89
C SER A 281 1.58 -4.14 -20.78
N ASN A 282 2.13 -4.28 -21.98
CA ASN A 282 1.67 -5.21 -23.02
C ASN A 282 2.75 -6.23 -23.35
N LEU A 283 2.46 -7.50 -23.13
CA LEU A 283 3.38 -8.61 -23.38
C LEU A 283 2.81 -9.57 -24.44
N VAL A 284 3.71 -10.11 -25.26
CA VAL A 284 3.42 -11.21 -26.18
C VAL A 284 3.73 -12.53 -25.51
N VAL A 285 2.77 -13.45 -25.52
CA VAL A 285 2.84 -14.69 -24.77
C VAL A 285 2.61 -15.91 -25.65
N SER A 286 3.17 -17.05 -25.22
CA SER A 286 3.04 -18.34 -25.93
C SER A 286 1.59 -18.86 -25.96
N SER A 287 0.78 -18.51 -25.00
CA SER A 287 -0.63 -18.91 -24.87
C SER A 287 -1.40 -17.91 -24.01
N THR A 288 -2.66 -17.69 -24.35
CA THR A 288 -3.58 -16.91 -23.52
C THR A 288 -4.57 -17.80 -22.75
N THR A 289 -4.42 -19.11 -22.85
CA THR A 289 -5.26 -20.07 -22.12
C THR A 289 -5.10 -19.89 -20.62
N GLY A 290 -6.21 -19.64 -19.92
CA GLY A 290 -6.20 -19.40 -18.47
C GLY A 290 -5.86 -17.97 -18.04
N LEU A 291 -5.49 -17.08 -18.97
CA LEU A 291 -5.36 -15.65 -18.74
C LEU A 291 -6.73 -14.98 -18.95
N LYS A 292 -7.18 -14.18 -17.99
CA LYS A 292 -8.49 -13.51 -18.05
C LYS A 292 -8.40 -12.12 -17.45
N PRO A 293 -9.10 -11.13 -17.97
CA PRO A 293 -9.22 -9.81 -17.34
C PRO A 293 -9.64 -9.93 -15.89
N GLY A 294 -9.04 -9.09 -15.02
CA GLY A 294 -9.27 -9.09 -13.59
C GLY A 294 -8.47 -10.12 -12.80
N LYS A 295 -7.89 -11.14 -13.45
CA LYS A 295 -7.06 -12.15 -12.78
C LYS A 295 -5.68 -11.56 -12.42
N TRP A 296 -5.25 -11.79 -11.19
CA TRP A 296 -3.86 -11.53 -10.78
C TRP A 296 -2.96 -12.70 -11.16
N VAL A 297 -1.77 -12.38 -11.63
CA VAL A 297 -0.75 -13.35 -12.06
C VAL A 297 0.61 -12.94 -11.52
N GLN A 298 1.51 -13.91 -11.44
CA GLN A 298 2.93 -13.67 -11.20
C GLN A 298 3.64 -13.59 -12.56
N LEU A 299 4.35 -12.50 -12.81
CA LEU A 299 5.38 -12.40 -13.85
C LEU A 299 6.71 -12.72 -13.20
N ARG A 300 7.44 -13.70 -13.75
CA ARG A 300 8.62 -14.26 -13.10
C ARG A 300 9.75 -14.51 -14.06
N LEU A 301 10.97 -14.16 -13.65
CA LEU A 301 12.20 -14.68 -14.23
C LEU A 301 12.95 -15.51 -13.19
N ARG A 302 13.50 -16.61 -13.64
CA ARG A 302 14.54 -17.38 -12.94
C ARG A 302 15.62 -17.70 -13.95
N SER A 303 16.79 -17.11 -13.81
CA SER A 303 17.90 -17.26 -14.74
C SER A 303 19.22 -17.46 -14.02
N GLY A 304 20.03 -18.38 -14.51
CA GLY A 304 21.41 -18.58 -14.12
C GLY A 304 22.41 -17.94 -15.11
N ASN A 305 21.94 -17.13 -16.03
CA ASN A 305 22.76 -16.52 -17.06
C ASN A 305 23.73 -15.49 -16.48
N LYS A 306 25.05 -15.68 -16.70
CA LYS A 306 26.08 -14.81 -16.15
C LYS A 306 26.11 -13.43 -16.81
N ASP A 307 25.77 -13.34 -18.09
CA ASP A 307 25.78 -12.08 -18.83
C ASP A 307 24.60 -11.21 -18.37
N LEU A 308 23.44 -11.82 -18.11
CA LEU A 308 22.31 -11.12 -17.51
C LEU A 308 22.65 -10.65 -16.09
N LEU A 309 23.28 -11.48 -15.27
CA LEU A 309 23.72 -11.11 -13.93
C LEU A 309 24.68 -9.91 -13.97
N ALA A 310 25.66 -9.93 -14.88
CA ALA A 310 26.59 -8.83 -15.05
C ALA A 310 25.88 -7.54 -15.52
N LYS A 311 24.90 -7.66 -16.41
CA LYS A 311 24.09 -6.54 -16.88
C LYS A 311 23.27 -5.92 -15.72
N GLU A 312 22.61 -6.74 -14.91
CA GLU A 312 21.78 -6.27 -13.80
C GLU A 312 22.60 -5.65 -12.66
N LEU A 313 23.78 -6.17 -12.38
CA LEU A 313 24.67 -5.61 -11.38
C LEU A 313 25.34 -4.31 -11.85
N GLY A 314 25.42 -4.09 -13.18
CA GLY A 314 26.08 -2.92 -13.75
C GLY A 314 27.54 -2.80 -13.28
N PRO A 315 27.94 -1.63 -12.72
CA PRO A 315 29.30 -1.42 -12.25
C PRO A 315 29.64 -2.10 -10.92
N ILE A 316 28.67 -2.73 -10.27
CA ILE A 316 28.87 -3.41 -8.99
C ILE A 316 29.50 -4.78 -9.25
N THR A 317 30.69 -4.98 -8.70
CA THR A 317 31.39 -6.27 -8.80
C THR A 317 31.39 -6.92 -7.41
N PRO A 318 30.50 -7.87 -7.16
CA PRO A 318 30.51 -8.60 -5.88
C PRO A 318 31.78 -9.44 -5.74
N THR A 319 32.26 -9.61 -4.52
CA THR A 319 33.46 -10.35 -4.19
C THR A 319 33.18 -11.53 -3.28
N GLY A 320 34.12 -12.47 -3.17
CA GLY A 320 34.00 -13.63 -2.30
C GLY A 320 32.86 -14.56 -2.73
N SER A 321 32.08 -15.06 -1.78
CA SER A 321 30.93 -15.95 -2.02
C SER A 321 29.80 -15.32 -2.84
N TRP A 322 29.85 -14.02 -3.04
CA TRP A 322 28.89 -13.25 -3.84
C TRP A 322 29.41 -12.90 -5.23
N SER A 323 30.60 -13.39 -5.62
CA SER A 323 31.15 -13.13 -6.95
C SER A 323 30.28 -13.73 -8.06
N ILE A 324 30.35 -13.12 -9.25
CA ILE A 324 29.62 -13.61 -10.44
C ILE A 324 30.05 -15.06 -10.80
N GLU A 325 31.29 -15.42 -10.53
CA GLU A 325 31.79 -16.77 -10.79
C GLU A 325 31.23 -17.82 -9.82
N GLN A 326 30.90 -17.42 -8.61
CA GLN A 326 30.33 -18.29 -7.57
C GLN A 326 28.81 -18.30 -7.53
N GLN A 327 28.22 -17.23 -8.00
CA GLN A 327 26.79 -17.11 -8.19
C GLN A 327 26.42 -17.59 -9.56
N PRO A 328 25.77 -17.93 -10.29
CA PRO A 328 24.70 -18.86 -10.41
C PRO A 328 25.14 -20.26 -10.79
N VAL A 329 24.71 -21.19 -10.09
CA VAL A 329 24.59 -22.55 -10.60
C VAL A 329 23.54 -22.49 -11.71
N PRO A 330 23.75 -23.13 -12.87
CA PRO A 330 22.72 -23.20 -13.91
C PRO A 330 21.40 -23.62 -13.31
N ILE A 331 20.37 -22.78 -13.48
CA ILE A 331 19.04 -23.12 -13.04
C ILE A 331 18.53 -24.22 -13.96
N THR A 332 18.39 -25.41 -13.44
CA THR A 332 17.69 -26.49 -14.11
C THR A 332 16.28 -26.60 -13.59
N ALA A 333 15.38 -27.25 -14.30
CA ALA A 333 14.02 -27.50 -13.82
C ALA A 333 13.99 -28.18 -12.44
N GLU A 334 15.03 -28.95 -12.12
CA GLU A 334 15.23 -29.64 -10.83
C GLU A 334 15.83 -28.72 -9.75
N LYS A 335 16.53 -27.66 -10.15
CA LYS A 335 17.17 -26.68 -9.28
C LYS A 335 16.53 -25.29 -9.39
N SER A 336 15.26 -25.22 -9.73
CA SER A 336 14.49 -23.97 -9.80
C SER A 336 14.13 -23.41 -8.42
N ASN A 337 14.70 -23.99 -7.35
CA ASN A 337 14.50 -23.49 -6.02
C ASN A 337 15.24 -22.15 -5.83
N ASP A 338 14.76 -21.39 -4.92
CA ASP A 338 14.96 -19.95 -4.77
C ASP A 338 16.35 -19.48 -4.37
N ASN A 339 17.37 -20.34 -4.39
CA ASN A 339 18.66 -19.98 -3.80
C ASN A 339 19.72 -19.54 -4.82
N TYR A 340 19.44 -19.60 -6.13
CA TYR A 340 20.45 -19.38 -7.15
C TYR A 340 19.99 -18.48 -8.29
N GLY A 341 20.91 -17.68 -8.83
CA GLY A 341 20.71 -16.87 -10.02
C GLY A 341 19.84 -15.61 -9.80
N ILE A 342 19.41 -15.04 -10.90
CA ILE A 342 18.55 -13.87 -10.94
C ILE A 342 17.11 -14.29 -10.70
N LYS A 343 16.46 -13.55 -9.83
CA LYS A 343 15.05 -13.75 -9.48
C LYS A 343 14.30 -12.45 -9.62
N VAL A 344 13.42 -12.39 -10.59
CA VAL A 344 12.44 -11.33 -10.67
C VAL A 344 11.07 -11.91 -10.36
N THR A 345 10.32 -11.22 -9.55
CA THR A 345 8.94 -11.57 -9.23
C THR A 345 8.12 -10.28 -9.15
N GLU A 346 7.17 -10.16 -10.04
CA GLU A 346 6.20 -9.09 -10.07
C GLU A 346 4.79 -9.68 -10.05
N PHE A 347 3.84 -8.97 -9.45
CA PHE A 347 2.43 -9.38 -9.43
C PHE A 347 1.62 -8.33 -10.18
N HIS A 348 0.89 -8.77 -11.19
CA HIS A 348 0.13 -7.91 -12.08
C HIS A 348 -1.32 -8.36 -12.21
N GLN A 349 -2.22 -7.39 -12.29
CA GLN A 349 -3.61 -7.67 -12.66
C GLN A 349 -3.79 -7.54 -14.17
N ILE A 350 -4.39 -8.55 -14.78
CA ILE A 350 -4.67 -8.57 -16.22
C ILE A 350 -5.81 -7.58 -16.50
N LYS A 351 -5.55 -6.60 -17.34
CA LYS A 351 -6.51 -5.62 -17.84
C LYS A 351 -7.29 -6.14 -19.05
N SER A 352 -6.56 -6.74 -20.00
CA SER A 352 -7.17 -7.31 -21.20
C SER A 352 -6.32 -8.43 -21.79
N VAL A 353 -6.94 -9.28 -22.58
CA VAL A 353 -6.32 -10.38 -23.31
C VAL A 353 -6.86 -10.38 -24.74
N GLY A 354 -5.98 -10.52 -25.74
CA GLY A 354 -6.38 -10.57 -27.15
C GLY A 354 -5.31 -11.16 -28.05
N GLY A 355 -5.67 -12.10 -28.91
CA GLY A 355 -4.73 -12.82 -29.75
C GLY A 355 -3.71 -13.59 -28.88
N ASN A 356 -2.43 -13.29 -29.07
CA ASN A 356 -1.31 -13.80 -28.24
C ASN A 356 -0.78 -12.73 -27.27
N ARG A 357 -1.58 -11.72 -26.90
CA ARG A 357 -1.15 -10.61 -26.04
C ARG A 357 -1.93 -10.57 -24.75
N VAL A 358 -1.24 -10.19 -23.69
CA VAL A 358 -1.79 -9.84 -22.39
C VAL A 358 -1.41 -8.40 -22.07
N VAL A 359 -2.35 -7.63 -21.54
CA VAL A 359 -2.14 -6.26 -21.07
C VAL A 359 -2.41 -6.22 -19.58
N PHE A 360 -1.49 -5.65 -18.82
CA PHE A 360 -1.62 -5.43 -17.38
C PHE A 360 -2.15 -4.03 -17.07
N TYR A 361 -2.65 -3.83 -15.85
CA TYR A 361 -2.98 -2.50 -15.36
C TYR A 361 -1.71 -1.69 -15.08
N GLU A 362 -0.73 -2.33 -14.45
CA GLU A 362 0.55 -1.73 -14.12
C GLU A 362 1.59 -2.04 -15.20
N PRO A 363 2.53 -1.12 -15.44
CA PRO A 363 3.67 -1.41 -16.29
C PRO A 363 4.61 -2.43 -15.61
N ILE A 364 5.33 -3.20 -16.40
CA ILE A 364 6.39 -4.08 -15.90
C ILE A 364 7.56 -3.24 -15.37
N MET A 365 8.20 -3.76 -14.33
CA MET A 365 9.27 -3.05 -13.61
C MET A 365 10.68 -3.43 -14.10
N HIS A 366 10.79 -4.48 -14.90
CA HIS A 366 12.05 -4.97 -15.46
C HIS A 366 11.98 -5.10 -16.97
N ASP A 367 13.11 -4.88 -17.65
CA ASP A 367 13.24 -5.23 -19.06
C ASP A 367 13.09 -6.73 -19.26
N ILE A 368 12.30 -7.14 -20.20
CA ILE A 368 12.19 -8.51 -20.65
C ILE A 368 13.10 -8.68 -21.88
N ASP A 369 14.10 -9.51 -21.76
CA ASP A 369 15.05 -9.80 -22.82
C ASP A 369 15.16 -11.32 -22.99
N THR A 370 14.52 -11.83 -24.02
CA THR A 370 14.38 -13.27 -24.26
C THR A 370 15.67 -13.93 -24.70
N GLN A 371 16.73 -13.19 -25.04
CA GLN A 371 18.04 -13.77 -25.33
C GLN A 371 18.70 -14.45 -24.11
N TYR A 372 18.27 -14.09 -22.90
CA TYR A 372 18.76 -14.67 -21.64
C TYR A 372 17.87 -15.79 -21.11
N ASP A 373 17.05 -16.35 -21.97
CA ASP A 373 16.08 -17.42 -21.68
C ASP A 373 16.77 -18.80 -21.66
N ASP A 374 17.75 -18.95 -20.80
CA ASP A 374 18.65 -20.11 -20.78
C ASP A 374 18.07 -21.33 -20.07
N CYS A 375 16.97 -21.20 -19.32
CA CYS A 375 16.38 -22.34 -18.62
C CYS A 375 14.85 -22.23 -18.48
N LEU A 376 14.37 -21.31 -17.66
CA LEU A 376 12.92 -21.14 -17.42
C LEU A 376 12.37 -19.90 -18.12
N GLY A 377 13.26 -18.92 -18.39
CA GLY A 377 12.91 -17.68 -19.03
C GLY A 377 11.89 -16.84 -18.27
N TRP A 378 11.24 -15.95 -18.99
CA TRP A 378 10.16 -15.13 -18.47
C TRP A 378 8.83 -15.88 -18.54
N GLU A 379 8.19 -16.06 -17.39
CA GLU A 379 6.98 -16.84 -17.22
C GLU A 379 5.85 -16.01 -16.64
N ILE A 380 4.63 -16.24 -17.12
CA ILE A 380 3.40 -15.85 -16.44
C ILE A 380 2.86 -17.09 -15.71
N ARG A 381 2.71 -16.99 -14.41
CA ARG A 381 2.31 -18.11 -13.56
C ARG A 381 1.05 -17.77 -12.76
N GLU A 382 0.37 -18.80 -12.31
CA GLU A 382 -0.78 -18.61 -11.44
C GLU A 382 -0.34 -18.02 -10.10
N TYR A 383 -1.05 -16.99 -9.64
CA TYR A 383 -0.86 -16.39 -8.33
C TYR A 383 -2.09 -16.66 -7.47
N LYS A 384 -1.88 -17.26 -6.31
CA LYS A 384 -2.94 -17.57 -5.34
C LYS A 384 -2.87 -16.55 -4.21
N TYR A 385 -3.97 -15.91 -3.92
CA TYR A 385 -4.06 -14.82 -2.95
C TYR A 385 -5.43 -14.80 -2.26
N TYR A 386 -5.51 -14.03 -1.19
CA TYR A 386 -6.76 -13.50 -0.68
C TYR A 386 -6.83 -12.00 -0.96
N GLU A 387 -8.02 -11.43 -0.87
CA GLU A 387 -8.24 -10.03 -1.18
C GLU A 387 -9.14 -9.34 -0.16
N ASN A 388 -9.08 -7.99 -0.16
CA ASN A 388 -9.93 -7.15 0.66
C ASN A 388 -9.83 -7.52 2.15
N VAL A 389 -8.61 -7.52 2.66
CA VAL A 389 -8.32 -7.65 4.09
C VAL A 389 -7.93 -6.30 4.64
N GLY A 390 -8.63 -5.83 5.67
CA GLY A 390 -8.37 -4.55 6.31
C GLY A 390 -8.11 -4.70 7.80
N ILE A 391 -7.15 -3.94 8.31
CA ILE A 391 -6.91 -3.75 9.75
C ILE A 391 -6.94 -2.26 10.00
N GLU A 392 -7.86 -1.79 10.86
CA GLU A 392 -8.09 -0.36 10.97
C GLU A 392 -8.59 0.08 12.35
N ASP A 393 -8.25 1.33 12.70
CA ASP A 393 -8.79 2.07 13.86
C ASP A 393 -8.53 1.39 15.20
N LEU A 394 -7.31 0.93 15.47
CA LEU A 394 -6.93 0.25 16.71
C LEU A 394 -5.44 0.36 17.03
N THR A 395 -5.03 -0.06 18.22
CA THR A 395 -3.64 -0.12 18.67
C THR A 395 -3.23 -1.55 18.96
N PHE A 396 -2.05 -1.95 18.51
CA PHE A 396 -1.37 -3.16 18.97
C PHE A 396 -0.39 -2.81 20.09
N VAL A 397 -0.43 -3.56 21.16
CA VAL A 397 0.42 -3.36 22.35
C VAL A 397 1.23 -4.60 22.62
N GLY A 398 2.54 -4.46 22.58
CA GLY A 398 3.50 -5.48 22.99
C GLY A 398 4.21 -5.09 24.28
N GLN A 399 5.29 -5.80 24.59
CA GLN A 399 6.21 -5.54 25.69
C GLN A 399 7.67 -5.78 25.26
N ALA A 400 8.01 -5.28 24.06
CA ALA A 400 9.32 -5.48 23.47
C ALA A 400 10.45 -5.02 24.41
N ILE A 401 11.53 -5.77 24.42
CA ILE A 401 12.69 -5.50 25.25
C ILE A 401 13.39 -4.21 24.80
N THR A 402 13.76 -3.39 25.76
CA THR A 402 14.57 -2.18 25.54
C THR A 402 15.90 -2.26 26.30
N PRO A 403 17.00 -1.69 25.75
CA PRO A 403 17.12 -1.10 24.41
C PRO A 403 17.05 -2.15 23.29
N TYR A 404 16.68 -1.70 22.10
CA TYR A 404 16.67 -2.53 20.90
C TYR A 404 18.09 -2.91 20.46
N TYR A 405 18.28 -4.18 20.08
CA TYR A 405 19.53 -4.69 19.49
C TYR A 405 19.19 -5.50 18.25
N HIS A 406 19.68 -5.08 17.10
CA HIS A 406 19.45 -5.78 15.84
C HIS A 406 20.08 -7.18 15.88
N HIS A 407 19.29 -8.23 15.77
CA HIS A 407 19.71 -9.62 15.93
C HIS A 407 20.53 -9.89 17.20
N GLY A 408 20.35 -9.07 18.23
CA GLY A 408 21.10 -9.17 19.47
C GLY A 408 22.55 -8.70 19.40
N ASP A 409 22.97 -8.03 18.34
CA ASP A 409 24.34 -7.52 18.18
C ASP A 409 24.70 -6.53 19.29
N GLY A 410 25.71 -6.90 20.08
CA GLY A 410 26.14 -6.12 21.25
C GLY A 410 25.24 -6.25 22.49
N ALA A 411 24.22 -7.09 22.43
CA ALA A 411 23.31 -7.33 23.55
C ALA A 411 23.97 -8.18 24.68
N PRO A 412 23.45 -8.08 25.91
CA PRO A 412 23.81 -9.01 26.96
C PRO A 412 23.50 -10.47 26.59
N SER A 413 24.41 -11.39 26.87
CA SER A 413 24.32 -12.81 26.48
C SER A 413 23.27 -13.62 27.26
N ASN A 414 22.57 -13.03 28.19
CA ASN A 414 21.57 -13.69 29.03
C ASN A 414 20.14 -13.68 28.41
N VAL A 415 19.97 -13.11 27.23
CA VAL A 415 18.71 -13.09 26.49
C VAL A 415 18.99 -13.57 25.07
N ASP A 416 18.12 -14.43 24.55
CA ASP A 416 18.22 -14.91 23.18
C ASP A 416 18.14 -13.75 22.18
N ALA A 417 19.01 -13.75 21.17
CA ALA A 417 19.17 -12.67 20.21
C ALA A 417 17.85 -12.26 19.51
N TRP A 418 17.05 -13.24 19.10
CA TRP A 418 15.76 -13.01 18.41
C TRP A 418 14.74 -12.22 19.25
N ARG A 419 14.86 -12.22 20.57
CA ARG A 419 13.91 -11.52 21.46
C ARG A 419 14.00 -10.01 21.34
N TYR A 420 15.12 -9.49 20.90
CA TYR A 420 15.31 -8.03 20.82
C TYR A 420 14.61 -7.38 19.64
N ASP A 421 14.44 -8.11 18.54
CA ASP A 421 13.87 -7.55 17.30
C ASP A 421 12.70 -8.36 16.69
N GLN A 422 12.35 -9.51 17.27
CA GLN A 422 11.30 -10.37 16.73
C GLN A 422 10.22 -10.79 17.74
N GLU A 423 10.39 -10.48 19.01
CA GLU A 423 9.59 -11.02 20.10
C GLU A 423 8.08 -10.69 20.00
N TYR A 424 7.75 -9.45 19.63
CA TYR A 424 6.37 -8.97 19.52
C TYR A 424 6.09 -8.47 18.10
N ARG A 425 5.43 -9.31 17.32
CA ARG A 425 5.11 -9.10 15.91
C ARG A 425 3.60 -9.14 15.70
N PRO A 426 2.90 -7.99 15.65
CA PRO A 426 1.44 -7.99 15.56
C PRO A 426 0.90 -8.49 14.24
N ILE A 427 1.46 -8.08 13.08
CA ILE A 427 0.80 -8.31 11.78
C ILE A 427 1.79 -8.83 10.74
N ALA A 428 1.39 -9.90 10.05
CA ALA A 428 1.94 -10.25 8.74
C ALA A 428 0.82 -10.49 7.73
N MET A 429 0.94 -9.84 6.59
CA MET A 429 0.06 -9.94 5.42
C MET A 429 0.85 -10.57 4.29
N VAL A 430 0.51 -11.81 3.90
CA VAL A 430 1.29 -12.57 2.93
C VAL A 430 0.39 -13.10 1.82
N ARG A 431 0.72 -12.74 0.59
CA ARG A 431 -0.09 -13.12 -0.59
C ARG A 431 -1.51 -12.59 -0.50
N LEU A 432 -1.59 -11.29 -0.26
CA LEU A 432 -2.85 -10.54 -0.29
C LEU A 432 -2.85 -9.53 -1.44
N VAL A 433 -4.01 -9.20 -1.95
CA VAL A 433 -4.21 -8.11 -2.89
C VAL A 433 -5.30 -7.17 -2.39
N ASN A 434 -5.25 -5.91 -2.83
CA ASN A 434 -6.25 -4.90 -2.47
C ASN A 434 -6.56 -4.89 -0.96
N SER A 435 -5.51 -4.88 -0.15
CA SER A 435 -5.62 -5.01 1.30
C SER A 435 -4.92 -3.85 2.00
N TRP A 436 -5.26 -3.59 3.26
CA TRP A 436 -4.73 -2.40 3.93
C TRP A 436 -4.58 -2.52 5.44
N VAL A 437 -3.67 -1.69 5.95
CA VAL A 437 -3.56 -1.35 7.37
C VAL A 437 -3.63 0.16 7.47
N ARG A 438 -4.58 0.71 8.22
CA ARG A 438 -4.72 2.16 8.35
C ARG A 438 -5.16 2.59 9.73
N ASN A 439 -4.73 3.79 10.13
CA ASN A 439 -5.08 4.39 11.40
C ASN A 439 -4.84 3.41 12.56
N VAL A 440 -3.60 2.90 12.61
CA VAL A 440 -3.17 1.89 13.57
C VAL A 440 -1.93 2.37 14.30
N ASP A 441 -1.96 2.32 15.62
CA ASP A 441 -0.80 2.57 16.46
C ASP A 441 -0.14 1.26 16.88
N PHE A 442 1.19 1.29 17.01
CA PHE A 442 2.00 0.17 17.47
C PHE A 442 2.81 0.62 18.68
N GLU A 443 2.51 0.06 19.84
CA GLU A 443 3.17 0.39 21.10
C GLU A 443 4.03 -0.78 21.57
N SER A 444 5.32 -0.53 21.83
CA SER A 444 6.26 -1.52 22.39
C SER A 444 6.28 -2.85 21.63
N VAL A 445 6.31 -2.79 20.32
CA VAL A 445 6.41 -3.97 19.43
C VAL A 445 7.81 -4.06 18.81
N SER A 446 8.27 -5.25 18.47
CA SER A 446 9.58 -5.46 17.85
C SER A 446 9.54 -5.25 16.35
N GLU A 447 8.51 -5.77 15.68
CA GLU A 447 8.29 -5.64 14.22
C GLU A 447 6.80 -5.36 13.99
N ALA A 448 6.45 -4.15 13.58
CA ALA A 448 5.06 -3.70 13.54
C ALA A 448 4.21 -4.38 12.46
N LEU A 449 4.71 -4.42 11.23
CA LEU A 449 3.99 -4.89 10.06
C LEU A 449 4.92 -5.49 9.02
N THR A 450 4.60 -6.68 8.56
CA THR A 450 5.20 -7.29 7.37
C THR A 450 4.16 -7.41 6.27
N ILE A 451 4.48 -6.94 5.05
CA ILE A 451 3.70 -7.19 3.84
C ILE A 451 4.64 -7.87 2.84
N SER A 452 4.34 -9.11 2.45
CA SER A 452 5.19 -9.86 1.55
C SER A 452 4.42 -10.63 0.48
N GLU A 453 5.04 -10.85 -0.67
CA GLU A 453 4.45 -11.56 -1.81
C GLU A 453 3.03 -11.07 -2.16
N SER A 454 2.75 -9.79 -1.93
CA SER A 454 1.43 -9.15 -2.02
C SER A 454 1.43 -8.07 -3.09
N ALA A 455 0.24 -7.66 -3.54
CA ALA A 455 0.08 -6.60 -4.53
C ALA A 455 -1.05 -5.65 -4.13
N ASN A 456 -0.94 -4.38 -4.53
CA ASN A 456 -1.95 -3.34 -4.28
C ASN A 456 -2.39 -3.26 -2.81
N CYS A 457 -1.41 -3.35 -1.91
CA CYS A 457 -1.64 -3.17 -0.47
C CYS A 457 -1.22 -1.77 -0.04
N SER A 458 -1.98 -1.17 0.87
CA SER A 458 -1.69 0.15 1.43
C SER A 458 -1.47 0.07 2.93
N ALA A 459 -0.44 0.75 3.42
CA ALA A 459 -0.21 0.96 4.84
C ALA A 459 -0.04 2.46 5.08
N TYR A 460 -0.98 3.09 5.78
CA TYR A 460 -0.96 4.53 5.95
C TYR A 460 -1.63 4.99 7.25
N ASN A 461 -1.27 6.21 7.66
CA ASN A 461 -1.70 6.76 8.94
C ASN A 461 -1.38 5.82 10.10
N LEU A 462 -0.13 5.36 10.13
CA LEU A 462 0.41 4.48 11.15
C LEU A 462 1.27 5.28 12.12
N SER A 463 1.20 4.94 13.40
CA SER A 463 2.08 5.48 14.44
C SER A 463 2.91 4.36 15.05
N LEU A 464 4.22 4.56 15.08
CA LEU A 464 5.16 3.67 15.76
C LEU A 464 5.62 4.38 17.03
N ILE A 465 5.03 4.02 18.16
CA ILE A 465 5.38 4.57 19.45
C ILE A 465 6.48 3.69 20.04
N HIS A 466 7.72 4.00 19.71
CA HIS A 466 8.86 3.43 20.37
C HIS A 466 9.18 4.24 21.62
N ILE A 467 9.39 3.53 22.58
CA ILE A 467 9.75 4.02 23.89
C ILE A 467 11.25 4.33 23.96
#